data_df70d771c324576e60cf6b9da5e43017
#
_entry.id   df70d771c324576e60cf6b9da5e43017
#
_cell.length_a   1.000
_cell.length_b   1.000
_cell.length_c   1.000
_cell.angle_alpha   90.00
_cell.angle_beta   90.00
_cell.angle_gamma   90.00
#
_symmetry.space_group_name_H-M   'P 1'
#
loop_
_entity.id
_entity.type
_entity.pdbx_description
1 polymer ?
#
loop_
_entity_poly.entity_id
_entity_poly.type
_entity_poly.pdbx_seq_one_letter_code
_entity_poly.pdbx_strand_id
1 'polypeptide(L)'
;AYIVVYSTGTTGPDLLFGFSGQISMGPAAFFAIGAYTSAILATKCGVNPFFGIFIGSFLATVAGLMLAIPASKLVKHFLSLMTIAFGQIVYMFVNACAPLTGGSPGMRNIPYISIFGYELNTYFKNFVFGLILLILVLIVKNNIIRSRTGRAFIAIKENTAAAEGMGVNVRVYKAMAFGISACFTGLAGGLYAHLVTYISPETFNSTQSVLFMTMALFGGIQSLIGPIVGAAGLMLVKEVFQFLQIYQV
;
A
#
# COMPACT_ATOMS: atom_id res chain seq x y z
N ALA A 1 -11.92 11.64 -0.06
CA ALA A 1 -11.45 10.52 -0.89
C ALA A 1 -9.98 10.17 -0.56
N TYR A 2 -9.05 11.14 -0.52
CA TYR A 2 -7.62 10.88 -0.21
C TYR A 2 -7.42 10.15 1.12
N ILE A 3 -8.07 10.58 2.20
CA ILE A 3 -7.97 9.94 3.53
C ILE A 3 -8.29 8.44 3.43
N VAL A 4 -9.30 8.07 2.69
CA VAL A 4 -9.71 6.66 2.51
C VAL A 4 -8.65 5.86 1.77
N VAL A 5 -8.08 6.40 0.69
CA VAL A 5 -7.01 5.75 -0.08
C VAL A 5 -5.77 5.55 0.80
N TYR A 6 -5.34 6.60 1.50
CA TYR A 6 -4.18 6.51 2.39
C TYR A 6 -4.42 5.61 3.60
N SER A 7 -5.64 5.59 4.16
CA SER A 7 -6.01 4.64 5.22
C SER A 7 -5.90 3.19 4.74
N THR A 8 -6.40 2.90 3.53
CA THR A 8 -6.29 1.57 2.92
C THR A 8 -4.83 1.19 2.72
N GLY A 9 -4.00 2.11 2.18
CA GLY A 9 -2.57 1.89 1.98
C GLY A 9 -1.79 1.68 3.27
N THR A 10 -2.10 2.46 4.31
CA THR A 10 -1.47 2.38 5.64
C THR A 10 -1.81 1.06 6.37
N THR A 11 -2.96 0.45 6.06
CA THR A 11 -3.36 -0.83 6.66
C THR A 11 -2.35 -1.95 6.38
N GLY A 12 -1.67 -1.93 5.23
CA GLY A 12 -0.62 -2.87 4.88
C GLY A 12 0.60 -2.78 5.81
N PRO A 13 1.30 -1.63 5.82
CA PRO A 13 2.42 -1.39 6.73
C PRO A 13 2.09 -1.59 8.21
N ASP A 14 0.89 -1.20 8.66
CA ASP A 14 0.45 -1.43 10.03
C ASP A 14 0.34 -2.93 10.36
N LEU A 15 -0.18 -3.75 9.46
CA LEU A 15 -0.20 -5.20 9.64
C LEU A 15 1.22 -5.77 9.70
N LEU A 16 2.10 -5.34 8.80
CA LEU A 16 3.46 -5.85 8.71
C LEU A 16 4.29 -5.46 9.93
N PHE A 17 4.31 -4.16 10.28
CA PHE A 17 5.07 -3.65 11.42
C PHE A 17 4.38 -3.96 12.75
N GLY A 18 3.10 -3.70 12.83
CA GLY A 18 2.33 -3.83 14.07
C GLY A 18 2.23 -5.27 14.56
N PHE A 19 1.87 -6.20 13.71
CA PHE A 19 1.58 -7.57 14.11
C PHE A 19 2.74 -8.53 13.88
N SER A 20 3.53 -8.40 12.79
CA SER A 20 4.65 -9.31 12.52
C SER A 20 6.01 -8.77 12.95
N GLY A 21 6.10 -7.51 13.39
CA GLY A 21 7.33 -6.89 13.87
C GLY A 21 8.38 -6.67 12.78
N GLN A 22 7.97 -6.68 11.51
CA GLN A 22 8.86 -6.49 10.36
C GLN A 22 8.80 -5.04 9.89
N ILE A 23 9.93 -4.32 9.95
CA ILE A 23 10.02 -2.94 9.49
C ILE A 23 10.31 -2.94 8.00
N SER A 24 9.37 -2.44 7.20
CA SER A 24 9.53 -2.25 5.76
C SER A 24 9.42 -0.78 5.40
N MET A 25 10.42 -0.28 4.68
CA MET A 25 10.44 1.08 4.12
C MET A 25 10.14 1.07 2.61
N GLY A 26 9.44 0.03 2.13
CA GLY A 26 9.09 -0.16 0.72
C GLY A 26 7.61 -0.06 0.36
N PRO A 27 6.68 0.44 1.21
CA PRO A 27 5.27 0.50 0.86
C PRO A 27 4.98 1.29 -0.42
N ALA A 28 5.75 2.38 -0.70
CA ALA A 28 5.58 3.16 -1.92
C ALA A 28 5.80 2.34 -3.19
N ALA A 29 6.68 1.32 -3.18
CA ALA A 29 6.88 0.43 -4.32
C ALA A 29 5.62 -0.39 -4.62
N PHE A 30 4.99 -0.98 -3.60
CA PHE A 30 3.76 -1.75 -3.79
C PHE A 30 2.59 -0.86 -4.19
N PHE A 31 2.55 0.35 -3.64
CA PHE A 31 1.60 1.39 -4.03
C PHE A 31 1.79 1.78 -5.50
N ALA A 32 3.03 1.97 -5.97
CA ALA A 32 3.38 2.23 -7.36
C ALA A 32 2.97 1.08 -8.29
N ILE A 33 3.33 -0.17 -7.93
CA ILE A 33 2.98 -1.36 -8.74
C ILE A 33 1.47 -1.44 -8.92
N GLY A 34 0.69 -1.26 -7.84
CA GLY A 34 -0.78 -1.25 -7.91
C GLY A 34 -1.32 -0.14 -8.80
N ALA A 35 -0.81 1.09 -8.62
CA ALA A 35 -1.24 2.28 -9.37
C ALA A 35 -0.94 2.17 -10.86
N TYR A 36 0.32 1.90 -11.21
CA TYR A 36 0.74 1.79 -12.61
C TYR A 36 0.14 0.60 -13.33
N THR A 37 0.03 -0.55 -12.69
CA THR A 37 -0.64 -1.72 -13.29
C THR A 37 -2.09 -1.41 -13.63
N SER A 38 -2.84 -0.86 -12.69
CA SER A 38 -4.24 -0.51 -12.91
C SER A 38 -4.39 0.56 -13.99
N ALA A 39 -3.54 1.59 -13.98
CA ALA A 39 -3.55 2.65 -14.97
C ALA A 39 -3.20 2.14 -16.38
N ILE A 40 -2.17 1.31 -16.53
CA ILE A 40 -1.76 0.74 -17.82
C ILE A 40 -2.86 -0.15 -18.41
N LEU A 41 -3.44 -1.04 -17.59
CA LEU A 41 -4.53 -1.91 -18.03
C LEU A 41 -5.74 -1.12 -18.48
N ALA A 42 -6.09 -0.04 -17.77
CA ALA A 42 -7.24 0.78 -18.10
C ALA A 42 -6.99 1.64 -19.35
N THR A 43 -5.79 2.24 -19.50
CA THR A 43 -5.51 3.18 -20.60
C THR A 43 -5.09 2.48 -21.90
N LYS A 44 -4.30 1.41 -21.82
CA LYS A 44 -3.72 0.74 -23.00
C LYS A 44 -4.47 -0.53 -23.42
N CYS A 45 -4.95 -1.30 -22.45
CA CYS A 45 -5.66 -2.55 -22.72
C CYS A 45 -7.19 -2.39 -22.72
N GLY A 46 -7.72 -1.21 -22.40
CA GLY A 46 -9.16 -0.97 -22.32
C GLY A 46 -9.89 -1.82 -21.26
N VAL A 47 -9.13 -2.37 -20.30
CA VAL A 47 -9.71 -3.17 -19.22
C VAL A 47 -10.45 -2.25 -18.27
N ASN A 48 -11.63 -2.69 -17.81
CA ASN A 48 -12.40 -1.92 -16.85
C ASN A 48 -11.56 -1.61 -15.60
N PRO A 49 -11.47 -0.33 -15.18
CA PRO A 49 -10.68 0.11 -14.03
C PRO A 49 -10.93 -0.70 -12.75
N PHE A 50 -12.16 -1.15 -12.55
CA PHE A 50 -12.51 -2.01 -11.41
C PHE A 50 -11.65 -3.28 -11.35
N PHE A 51 -11.55 -4.02 -12.46
CA PHE A 51 -10.69 -5.21 -12.54
C PHE A 51 -9.21 -4.84 -12.49
N GLY A 52 -8.82 -3.70 -13.08
CA GLY A 52 -7.45 -3.18 -13.06
C GLY A 52 -6.91 -3.01 -11.64
N ILE A 53 -7.72 -2.50 -10.70
CA ILE A 53 -7.37 -2.32 -9.29
C ILE A 53 -7.03 -3.68 -8.63
N PHE A 54 -7.85 -4.71 -8.85
CA PHE A 54 -7.61 -6.03 -8.27
C PHE A 54 -6.40 -6.73 -8.90
N ILE A 55 -6.21 -6.62 -10.21
CA ILE A 55 -5.03 -7.15 -10.90
C ILE A 55 -3.76 -6.45 -10.42
N GLY A 56 -3.80 -5.12 -10.24
CA GLY A 56 -2.70 -4.34 -9.66
C GLY A 56 -2.36 -4.77 -8.24
N SER A 57 -3.36 -5.00 -7.41
CA SER A 57 -3.20 -5.52 -6.05
C SER A 57 -2.59 -6.94 -6.06
N PHE A 58 -3.02 -7.80 -6.97
CA PHE A 58 -2.46 -9.15 -7.13
C PHE A 58 -0.99 -9.11 -7.55
N LEU A 59 -0.61 -8.28 -8.52
CA LEU A 59 0.79 -8.13 -8.94
C LEU A 59 1.66 -7.54 -7.83
N ALA A 60 1.13 -6.58 -7.05
CA ALA A 60 1.81 -6.07 -5.87
C ALA A 60 2.03 -7.18 -4.82
N THR A 61 1.05 -8.06 -4.64
CA THR A 61 1.15 -9.23 -3.74
C THR A 61 2.25 -10.18 -4.20
N VAL A 62 2.30 -10.51 -5.49
CA VAL A 62 3.34 -11.37 -6.07
C VAL A 62 4.73 -10.75 -5.87
N ALA A 63 4.88 -9.45 -6.14
CA ALA A 63 6.12 -8.72 -5.91
C ALA A 63 6.52 -8.74 -4.41
N GLY A 64 5.56 -8.57 -3.51
CA GLY A 64 5.77 -8.67 -2.06
C GLY A 64 6.23 -10.06 -1.62
N LEU A 65 5.62 -11.11 -2.15
CA LEU A 65 6.02 -12.50 -1.88
C LEU A 65 7.42 -12.79 -2.43
N MET A 66 7.74 -12.35 -3.64
CA MET A 66 9.08 -12.49 -4.23
C MET A 66 10.14 -11.79 -3.38
N LEU A 67 9.85 -10.57 -2.92
CA LEU A 67 10.74 -9.82 -2.03
C LEU A 67 10.89 -10.52 -0.67
N ALA A 68 9.85 -11.15 -0.18
CA ALA A 68 9.85 -11.82 1.12
C ALA A 68 10.78 -13.03 1.18
N ILE A 69 11.05 -13.72 0.06
CA ILE A 69 11.93 -14.88 0.01
C ILE A 69 13.33 -14.56 0.54
N PRO A 70 14.08 -13.59 -0.04
CA PRO A 70 15.37 -13.18 0.51
C PRO A 70 15.21 -12.40 1.83
N ALA A 71 14.16 -11.60 1.98
CA ALA A 71 13.88 -10.80 3.16
C ALA A 71 13.70 -11.61 4.44
N SER A 72 13.12 -12.82 4.33
CA SER A 72 12.87 -13.68 5.50
C SER A 72 14.13 -14.17 6.21
N LYS A 73 15.27 -14.11 5.54
CA LYS A 73 16.60 -14.50 6.09
C LYS A 73 17.32 -13.33 6.77
N LEU A 74 16.84 -12.10 6.57
CA LEU A 74 17.49 -10.90 7.05
C LEU A 74 17.05 -10.51 8.46
N VAL A 75 17.97 -9.92 9.20
CA VAL A 75 17.69 -9.30 10.51
C VAL A 75 16.95 -7.97 10.30
N LYS A 76 16.21 -7.53 11.30
CA LYS A 76 15.28 -6.36 11.21
C LYS A 76 15.87 -5.13 10.49
N HIS A 77 17.12 -4.74 10.76
CA HIS A 77 17.73 -3.56 10.14
C HIS A 77 18.09 -3.76 8.65
N PHE A 78 18.59 -4.94 8.29
CA PHE A 78 18.92 -5.24 6.89
C PHE A 78 17.64 -5.39 6.02
N LEU A 79 16.54 -5.78 6.65
CA LEU A 79 15.26 -5.87 6.00
C LEU A 79 14.76 -4.49 5.51
N SER A 80 14.87 -3.45 6.36
CA SER A 80 14.47 -2.10 5.97
C SER A 80 15.35 -1.54 4.84
N LEU A 81 16.67 -1.76 4.87
CA LEU A 81 17.57 -1.36 3.78
C LEU A 81 17.21 -2.05 2.46
N MET A 82 16.95 -3.36 2.50
CA MET A 82 16.53 -4.12 1.32
C MET A 82 15.22 -3.60 0.74
N THR A 83 14.24 -3.25 1.58
CA THR A 83 12.95 -2.74 1.11
C THR A 83 13.06 -1.31 0.55
N ILE A 84 13.98 -0.48 1.06
CA ILE A 84 14.31 0.82 0.46
C ILE A 84 14.93 0.60 -0.93
N ALA A 85 15.92 -0.30 -1.04
CA ALA A 85 16.56 -0.61 -2.33
C ALA A 85 15.54 -1.10 -3.35
N PHE A 86 14.62 -1.98 -2.96
CA PHE A 86 13.51 -2.42 -3.81
C PHE A 86 12.63 -1.24 -4.24
N GLY A 87 12.31 -0.32 -3.34
CA GLY A 87 11.57 0.90 -3.65
C GLY A 87 12.26 1.74 -4.72
N GLN A 88 13.57 1.90 -4.63
CA GLN A 88 14.38 2.62 -5.63
C GLN A 88 14.42 1.90 -6.97
N ILE A 89 14.52 0.57 -6.98
CA ILE A 89 14.48 -0.22 -8.23
C ILE A 89 13.14 -0.01 -8.93
N VAL A 90 12.01 -0.10 -8.21
CA VAL A 90 10.69 0.12 -8.78
C VAL A 90 10.56 1.55 -9.32
N TYR A 91 11.02 2.56 -8.56
CA TYR A 91 11.03 3.95 -8.98
C TYR A 91 11.83 4.17 -10.27
N MET A 92 13.06 3.61 -10.34
CA MET A 92 13.90 3.67 -11.53
C MET A 92 13.27 2.93 -12.72
N PHE A 93 12.68 1.77 -12.48
CA PHE A 93 11.99 1.01 -13.52
C PHE A 93 10.83 1.78 -14.12
N VAL A 94 10.01 2.41 -13.27
CA VAL A 94 8.88 3.24 -13.71
C VAL A 94 9.37 4.42 -14.55
N ASN A 95 10.47 5.07 -14.17
CA ASN A 95 11.06 6.17 -14.94
C ASN A 95 11.66 5.70 -16.28
N ALA A 96 12.32 4.55 -16.29
CA ALA A 96 13.02 4.04 -17.48
C ALA A 96 12.04 3.50 -18.53
N CYS A 97 10.93 2.89 -18.12
CA CYS A 97 9.94 2.30 -19.02
C CYS A 97 8.96 3.32 -19.61
N ALA A 98 9.44 4.44 -20.15
CA ALA A 98 8.59 5.49 -20.72
C ALA A 98 7.49 5.00 -21.68
N PRO A 99 7.70 3.99 -22.56
CA PRO A 99 6.65 3.48 -23.44
C PRO A 99 5.45 2.89 -22.71
N LEU A 100 5.64 2.37 -21.49
CA LEU A 100 4.58 1.77 -20.68
C LEU A 100 4.01 2.72 -19.65
N THR A 101 4.86 3.43 -18.92
CA THR A 101 4.51 4.23 -17.74
C THR A 101 4.38 5.72 -18.01
N GLY A 102 4.72 6.17 -19.23
CA GLY A 102 4.84 7.58 -19.55
C GLY A 102 6.16 8.22 -19.07
N GLY A 103 7.04 7.47 -18.38
CA GLY A 103 8.32 7.95 -17.87
C GLY A 103 8.20 9.10 -16.87
N SER A 104 9.17 10.01 -16.87
CA SER A 104 9.22 11.16 -15.96
C SER A 104 7.97 12.09 -16.05
N PRO A 105 7.37 12.36 -17.24
CA PRO A 105 6.12 13.12 -17.32
C PRO A 105 4.90 12.43 -16.70
N GLY A 106 4.99 11.13 -16.45
CA GLY A 106 3.90 10.34 -15.87
C GLY A 106 2.79 10.00 -16.86
N MET A 107 1.75 9.32 -16.36
CA MET A 107 0.55 8.95 -17.11
C MET A 107 -0.59 9.92 -16.83
N ARG A 108 -1.21 10.41 -17.90
CA ARG A 108 -2.37 11.31 -17.88
C ARG A 108 -3.60 10.62 -18.46
N ASN A 109 -4.77 11.21 -18.24
CA ASN A 109 -6.05 10.74 -18.77
C ASN A 109 -6.38 9.29 -18.35
N ILE A 110 -6.09 8.95 -17.10
CA ILE A 110 -6.47 7.66 -16.54
C ILE A 110 -8.02 7.68 -16.38
N PRO A 111 -8.73 6.69 -16.96
CA PRO A 111 -10.18 6.67 -16.90
C PRO A 111 -10.70 6.53 -15.48
N TYR A 112 -11.85 7.14 -15.19
CA TYR A 112 -12.55 6.97 -13.92
C TYR A 112 -12.99 5.52 -13.71
N ILE A 113 -13.19 5.12 -12.46
CA ILE A 113 -13.70 3.79 -12.15
C ILE A 113 -15.09 3.65 -12.73
N SER A 114 -15.31 2.62 -13.55
CA SER A 114 -16.61 2.26 -14.07
C SER A 114 -17.07 0.90 -13.52
N ILE A 115 -18.27 0.86 -12.95
CA ILE A 115 -18.89 -0.36 -12.43
C ILE A 115 -20.17 -0.60 -13.23
N PHE A 116 -20.24 -1.70 -13.98
CA PHE A 116 -21.40 -2.07 -14.82
C PHE A 116 -21.92 -0.95 -15.72
N GLY A 117 -21.04 -0.14 -16.30
CA GLY A 117 -21.40 0.96 -17.19
C GLY A 117 -21.69 2.31 -16.49
N TYR A 118 -21.73 2.35 -15.17
CA TYR A 118 -21.83 3.60 -14.42
C TYR A 118 -20.43 4.14 -14.11
N GLU A 119 -20.08 5.26 -14.69
CA GLU A 119 -18.84 5.96 -14.39
C GLU A 119 -18.92 6.70 -13.06
N LEU A 120 -17.89 6.52 -12.22
CA LEU A 120 -17.77 7.21 -10.95
C LEU A 120 -17.08 8.57 -11.14
N ASN A 121 -17.68 9.47 -11.95
CA ASN A 121 -17.10 10.77 -12.31
C ASN A 121 -17.10 11.79 -11.17
N THR A 122 -17.82 11.51 -10.07
CA THR A 122 -17.96 12.44 -8.95
C THR A 122 -17.06 12.03 -7.79
N TYR A 123 -16.38 13.01 -7.18
CA TYR A 123 -15.57 12.79 -5.97
C TYR A 123 -16.32 12.05 -4.86
N PHE A 124 -17.63 12.28 -4.73
CA PHE A 124 -18.47 11.61 -3.75
C PHE A 124 -18.63 10.10 -4.06
N LYS A 125 -18.87 9.74 -5.33
CA LYS A 125 -18.99 8.33 -5.73
C LYS A 125 -17.67 7.56 -5.53
N ASN A 126 -16.54 8.18 -5.89
CA ASN A 126 -15.21 7.63 -5.63
C ASN A 126 -14.92 7.48 -4.12
N PHE A 127 -15.38 8.43 -3.31
CA PHE A 127 -15.26 8.33 -1.86
C PHE A 127 -16.06 7.16 -1.30
N VAL A 128 -17.33 6.98 -1.72
CA VAL A 128 -18.18 5.87 -1.28
C VAL A 128 -17.58 4.53 -1.68
N PHE A 129 -17.12 4.40 -2.92
CA PHE A 129 -16.48 3.18 -3.40
C PHE A 129 -15.20 2.86 -2.60
N GLY A 130 -14.33 3.85 -2.40
CA GLY A 130 -13.14 3.69 -1.59
C GLY A 130 -13.46 3.30 -0.15
N LEU A 131 -14.52 3.89 0.44
CA LEU A 131 -14.97 3.59 1.80
C LEU A 131 -15.46 2.13 1.92
N ILE A 132 -16.19 1.62 0.94
CA ILE A 132 -16.60 0.22 0.88
C ILE A 132 -15.36 -0.69 0.84
N LEU A 133 -14.37 -0.38 0.01
CA LEU A 133 -13.13 -1.13 -0.07
C LEU A 133 -12.32 -1.05 1.23
N LEU A 134 -12.24 0.11 1.87
CA LEU A 134 -11.58 0.27 3.16
C LEU A 134 -12.24 -0.62 4.23
N ILE A 135 -13.57 -0.59 4.33
CA ILE A 135 -14.31 -1.45 5.26
C ILE A 135 -14.01 -2.93 5.00
N LEU A 136 -14.01 -3.35 3.73
CA LEU A 136 -13.69 -4.71 3.34
C LEU A 136 -12.26 -5.08 3.76
N VAL A 137 -11.28 -4.23 3.50
CA VAL A 137 -9.87 -4.41 3.91
C VAL A 137 -9.76 -4.52 5.43
N LEU A 138 -10.48 -3.70 6.19
CA LEU A 138 -10.48 -3.75 7.65
C LEU A 138 -11.13 -5.04 8.19
N ILE A 139 -12.20 -5.52 7.57
CA ILE A 139 -12.82 -6.81 7.92
C ILE A 139 -11.83 -7.95 7.65
N VAL A 140 -11.18 -7.96 6.49
CA VAL A 140 -10.16 -8.96 6.15
C VAL A 140 -9.00 -8.90 7.13
N LYS A 141 -8.48 -7.70 7.43
CA LYS A 141 -7.43 -7.50 8.45
C LYS A 141 -7.85 -8.07 9.81
N ASN A 142 -9.05 -7.74 10.29
CA ASN A 142 -9.56 -8.23 11.58
C ASN A 142 -9.66 -9.76 11.60
N ASN A 143 -10.15 -10.36 10.52
CA ASN A 143 -10.25 -11.82 10.39
C ASN A 143 -8.87 -12.48 10.38
N ILE A 144 -7.89 -11.88 9.69
CA ILE A 144 -6.50 -12.37 9.69
C ILE A 144 -5.91 -12.30 11.10
N ILE A 145 -6.06 -11.18 11.80
CA ILE A 145 -5.51 -11.01 13.16
C ILE A 145 -6.09 -12.02 14.14
N ARG A 146 -7.39 -12.29 14.06
CA ARG A 146 -8.06 -13.26 14.95
C ARG A 146 -7.82 -14.74 14.57
N SER A 147 -7.27 -14.99 13.38
CA SER A 147 -6.99 -16.33 12.87
C SER A 147 -5.74 -16.98 13.48
N ARG A 148 -5.44 -18.21 13.07
CA ARG A 148 -4.17 -18.88 13.40
C ARG A 148 -2.96 -18.10 12.87
N THR A 149 -3.11 -17.47 11.69
CA THR A 149 -2.07 -16.66 11.05
C THR A 149 -1.70 -15.44 11.91
N GLY A 150 -2.71 -14.74 12.44
CA GLY A 150 -2.47 -13.57 13.30
C GLY A 150 -1.76 -13.94 14.60
N ARG A 151 -2.14 -15.05 15.23
CA ARG A 151 -1.44 -15.55 16.42
C ARG A 151 0.02 -15.89 16.12
N ALA A 152 0.29 -16.50 14.97
CA ALA A 152 1.66 -16.78 14.53
C ALA A 152 2.47 -15.50 14.30
N PHE A 153 1.86 -14.46 13.72
CA PHE A 153 2.51 -13.15 13.55
C PHE A 153 2.93 -12.55 14.89
N ILE A 154 2.04 -12.54 15.89
CA ILE A 154 2.33 -12.01 17.22
C ILE A 154 3.44 -12.82 17.89
N ALA A 155 3.38 -14.16 17.83
CA ALA A 155 4.43 -15.02 18.38
C ALA A 155 5.81 -14.74 17.76
N ILE A 156 5.88 -14.55 16.42
CA ILE A 156 7.11 -14.20 15.70
C ILE A 156 7.62 -12.82 16.12
N LYS A 157 6.73 -11.85 16.34
CA LYS A 157 7.07 -10.51 16.78
C LYS A 157 7.70 -10.52 18.17
N GLU A 158 7.11 -11.25 19.11
CA GLU A 158 7.60 -11.34 20.50
C GLU A 158 8.93 -12.06 20.59
N ASN A 159 9.01 -13.30 20.09
CA ASN A 159 10.25 -14.06 20.08
C ASN A 159 10.29 -15.05 18.91
N THR A 160 11.07 -14.73 17.89
CA THR A 160 11.22 -15.56 16.69
C THR A 160 11.74 -16.96 16.99
N ALA A 161 12.73 -17.09 17.90
CA ALA A 161 13.32 -18.41 18.24
C ALA A 161 12.33 -19.28 19.03
N ALA A 162 11.60 -18.70 19.96
CA ALA A 162 10.59 -19.42 20.70
C ALA A 162 9.43 -19.90 19.78
N ALA A 163 8.98 -19.04 18.85
CA ALA A 163 7.96 -19.40 17.87
C ALA A 163 8.42 -20.57 16.97
N GLU A 164 9.68 -20.55 16.55
CA GLU A 164 10.28 -21.62 15.73
C GLU A 164 10.36 -22.94 16.51
N GLY A 165 10.75 -22.87 17.78
CA GLY A 165 10.77 -24.04 18.68
C GLY A 165 9.40 -24.65 18.95
N MET A 166 8.33 -23.85 18.84
CA MET A 166 6.93 -24.31 18.94
C MET A 166 6.36 -24.81 17.59
N GLY A 167 7.18 -24.97 16.55
CA GLY A 167 6.78 -25.48 15.24
C GLY A 167 6.21 -24.45 14.27
N VAL A 168 6.30 -23.14 14.56
CA VAL A 168 5.87 -22.09 13.64
C VAL A 168 6.91 -21.91 12.54
N ASN A 169 6.52 -22.09 11.28
CA ASN A 169 7.40 -21.84 10.14
C ASN A 169 7.55 -20.34 9.91
N VAL A 170 8.54 -19.74 10.59
CA VAL A 170 8.81 -18.29 10.61
C VAL A 170 8.94 -17.70 9.18
N ARG A 171 9.60 -18.42 8.26
CA ARG A 171 9.83 -17.94 6.90
C ARG A 171 8.51 -17.76 6.13
N VAL A 172 7.63 -18.77 6.22
CA VAL A 172 6.33 -18.75 5.54
C VAL A 172 5.45 -17.62 6.09
N TYR A 173 5.36 -17.49 7.41
CA TYR A 173 4.54 -16.45 8.01
C TYR A 173 5.08 -15.04 7.75
N LYS A 174 6.40 -14.85 7.76
CA LYS A 174 7.01 -13.58 7.35
C LYS A 174 6.67 -13.23 5.90
N ALA A 175 6.76 -14.20 4.99
CA ALA A 175 6.39 -14.00 3.59
C ALA A 175 4.90 -13.68 3.42
N MET A 176 4.02 -14.38 4.14
CA MET A 176 2.58 -14.10 4.13
C MET A 176 2.27 -12.67 4.60
N ALA A 177 2.93 -12.20 5.67
CA ALA A 177 2.75 -10.84 6.17
C ALA A 177 3.15 -9.80 5.11
N PHE A 178 4.26 -10.01 4.40
CA PHE A 178 4.69 -9.16 3.28
C PHE A 178 3.68 -9.18 2.13
N GLY A 179 3.23 -10.36 1.71
CA GLY A 179 2.25 -10.49 0.63
C GLY A 179 0.94 -9.77 0.94
N ILE A 180 0.41 -9.93 2.15
CA ILE A 180 -0.82 -9.26 2.60
C ILE A 180 -0.63 -7.74 2.67
N SER A 181 0.50 -7.30 3.21
CA SER A 181 0.84 -5.87 3.25
C SER A 181 0.90 -5.27 1.85
N ALA A 182 1.58 -5.94 0.92
CA ALA A 182 1.69 -5.52 -0.48
C ALA A 182 0.32 -5.51 -1.18
N CYS A 183 -0.55 -6.48 -0.87
CA CYS A 183 -1.92 -6.55 -1.38
C CYS A 183 -2.72 -5.29 -1.01
N PHE A 184 -2.78 -4.94 0.26
CA PHE A 184 -3.53 -3.78 0.73
C PHE A 184 -2.96 -2.46 0.21
N THR A 185 -1.64 -2.35 0.20
CA THR A 185 -0.98 -1.15 -0.32
C THR A 185 -1.12 -1.02 -1.84
N GLY A 186 -1.03 -2.14 -2.58
CA GLY A 186 -1.25 -2.17 -4.03
C GLY A 186 -2.70 -1.83 -4.40
N LEU A 187 -3.67 -2.33 -3.62
CA LEU A 187 -5.08 -2.00 -3.80
C LEU A 187 -5.33 -0.49 -3.64
N ALA A 188 -4.73 0.12 -2.61
CA ALA A 188 -4.78 1.56 -2.41
C ALA A 188 -4.12 2.33 -3.57
N GLY A 189 -3.02 1.81 -4.14
CA GLY A 189 -2.36 2.38 -5.32
C GLY A 189 -3.27 2.42 -6.54
N GLY A 190 -3.96 1.31 -6.83
CA GLY A 190 -4.94 1.27 -7.91
C GLY A 190 -6.08 2.27 -7.70
N LEU A 191 -6.61 2.39 -6.48
CA LEU A 191 -7.62 3.40 -6.13
C LEU A 191 -7.09 4.83 -6.33
N TYR A 192 -5.85 5.09 -5.92
CA TYR A 192 -5.20 6.38 -6.07
C TYR A 192 -5.12 6.82 -7.53
N ALA A 193 -4.69 5.92 -8.42
CA ALA A 193 -4.52 6.21 -9.84
C ALA A 193 -5.82 6.69 -10.51
N HIS A 194 -6.93 6.04 -10.21
CA HIS A 194 -8.24 6.40 -10.78
C HIS A 194 -8.92 7.58 -10.08
N LEU A 195 -8.54 7.87 -8.84
CA LEU A 195 -9.03 9.05 -8.12
C LEU A 195 -8.39 10.34 -8.64
N VAL A 196 -7.06 10.30 -8.87
CA VAL A 196 -6.28 11.47 -9.28
C VAL A 196 -6.27 11.65 -10.80
N THR A 197 -6.51 10.56 -11.56
CA THR A 197 -6.47 10.51 -13.03
C THR A 197 -5.12 10.89 -13.67
N TYR A 198 -4.13 11.18 -12.85
CA TYR A 198 -2.75 11.48 -13.22
C TYR A 198 -1.80 10.90 -12.19
N ILE A 199 -0.79 10.17 -12.64
CA ILE A 199 0.26 9.62 -11.78
C ILE A 199 1.63 9.94 -12.36
N SER A 200 2.54 10.40 -11.50
CA SER A 200 3.95 10.61 -11.83
C SER A 200 4.84 9.74 -10.95
N PRO A 201 6.03 9.35 -11.42
CA PRO A 201 6.97 8.57 -10.62
C PRO A 201 7.33 9.23 -9.28
N GLU A 202 7.39 10.56 -9.26
CA GLU A 202 7.73 11.34 -8.06
C GLU A 202 6.77 11.12 -6.89
N THR A 203 5.50 10.79 -7.18
CA THR A 203 4.51 10.47 -6.14
C THR A 203 4.87 9.21 -5.37
N PHE A 204 5.67 8.32 -5.96
CA PHE A 204 5.99 6.99 -5.42
C PHE A 204 7.43 6.89 -4.92
N ASN A 205 8.02 8.00 -4.52
CA ASN A 205 9.38 8.06 -3.98
C ASN A 205 9.48 7.52 -2.54
N SER A 206 10.71 7.48 -1.99
CA SER A 206 10.96 7.02 -0.62
C SER A 206 10.23 7.84 0.44
N THR A 207 9.99 9.13 0.21
CA THR A 207 9.23 10.00 1.12
C THR A 207 7.81 9.48 1.32
N GLN A 208 7.20 8.95 0.26
CA GLN A 208 5.88 8.33 0.34
C GLN A 208 5.88 7.05 1.22
N SER A 209 6.97 6.27 1.20
CA SER A 209 7.12 5.11 2.09
C SER A 209 7.19 5.54 3.56
N VAL A 210 7.98 6.60 3.84
CA VAL A 210 8.07 7.17 5.19
C VAL A 210 6.72 7.70 5.64
N LEU A 211 5.97 8.36 4.75
CA LEU A 211 4.63 8.86 5.04
C LEU A 211 3.67 7.74 5.47
N PHE A 212 3.64 6.62 4.76
CA PHE A 212 2.82 5.46 5.15
C PHE A 212 3.22 4.90 6.51
N MET A 213 4.54 4.85 6.78
CA MET A 213 5.04 4.37 8.06
C MET A 213 4.68 5.31 9.20
N THR A 214 4.83 6.63 9.00
CA THR A 214 4.43 7.63 10.00
C THR A 214 2.94 7.60 10.25
N MET A 215 2.09 7.45 9.22
CA MET A 215 0.65 7.28 9.40
C MET A 215 0.31 6.07 10.28
N ALA A 216 1.01 4.93 10.05
CA ALA A 216 0.80 3.74 10.86
C ALA A 216 1.22 3.94 12.32
N LEU A 217 2.33 4.65 12.56
CA LEU A 217 2.83 4.96 13.90
C LEU A 217 1.92 5.93 14.66
N PHE A 218 1.55 7.04 14.02
CA PHE A 218 0.68 8.05 14.63
C PHE A 218 -0.73 7.54 14.92
N GLY A 219 -1.25 6.67 14.05
CA GLY A 219 -2.58 6.08 14.24
C GLY A 219 -2.65 5.04 15.35
N GLY A 220 -1.51 4.59 15.85
CA GLY A 220 -1.40 3.54 16.86
C GLY A 220 -1.25 2.16 16.26
N ILE A 221 -0.09 1.57 16.52
CA ILE A 221 0.30 0.24 16.06
C ILE A 221 -0.59 -0.82 16.71
N GLN A 222 -0.94 -1.87 15.95
CA GLN A 222 -1.83 -2.96 16.36
C GLN A 222 -3.29 -2.56 16.56
N SER A 223 -3.68 -1.35 16.21
CA SER A 223 -5.07 -0.93 16.25
C SER A 223 -5.79 -1.26 14.94
N LEU A 224 -7.06 -1.68 15.02
CA LEU A 224 -7.87 -1.87 13.84
C LEU A 224 -8.15 -0.54 13.12
N ILE A 225 -8.42 0.51 13.90
CA ILE A 225 -8.79 1.85 13.43
C ILE A 225 -7.56 2.74 13.24
N GLY A 226 -6.40 2.32 13.76
CA GLY A 226 -5.13 3.07 13.68
C GLY A 226 -4.82 3.65 12.30
N PRO A 227 -4.84 2.87 11.22
CA PRO A 227 -4.58 3.38 9.88
C PRO A 227 -5.50 4.52 9.44
N ILE A 228 -6.76 4.52 9.90
CA ILE A 228 -7.72 5.58 9.60
C ILE A 228 -7.35 6.86 10.36
N VAL A 229 -7.11 6.74 11.66
CA VAL A 229 -6.76 7.90 12.51
C VAL A 229 -5.43 8.51 12.08
N GLY A 230 -4.42 7.68 11.79
CA GLY A 230 -3.12 8.14 11.33
C GLY A 230 -3.16 8.81 9.96
N ALA A 231 -3.88 8.24 9.01
CA ALA A 231 -4.04 8.84 7.69
C ALA A 231 -4.86 10.15 7.77
N ALA A 232 -5.95 10.17 8.53
CA ALA A 232 -6.76 11.37 8.72
C ALA A 232 -5.95 12.47 9.40
N GLY A 233 -5.26 12.16 10.49
CA GLY A 233 -4.46 13.14 11.24
C GLY A 233 -3.36 13.78 10.40
N LEU A 234 -2.53 12.96 9.73
CA LEU A 234 -1.44 13.49 8.91
C LEU A 234 -1.92 14.21 7.65
N MET A 235 -3.04 13.77 7.04
CA MET A 235 -3.62 14.49 5.91
C MET A 235 -4.20 15.83 6.33
N LEU A 236 -4.85 15.92 7.48
CA LEU A 236 -5.35 17.20 8.01
C LEU A 236 -4.19 18.15 8.33
N VAL A 237 -3.13 17.65 8.97
CA VAL A 237 -1.93 18.45 9.26
C VAL A 237 -1.34 19.00 7.96
N LYS A 238 -1.17 18.14 6.93
CA LYS A 238 -0.66 18.57 5.62
C LYS A 238 -1.53 19.66 4.99
N GLU A 239 -2.85 19.51 5.03
CA GLU A 239 -3.80 20.49 4.49
C GLU A 239 -3.72 21.83 5.22
N VAL A 240 -3.65 21.80 6.56
CA VAL A 240 -3.49 23.01 7.38
C VAL A 240 -2.19 23.74 7.06
N PHE A 241 -1.06 23.02 6.94
CA PHE A 241 0.21 23.66 6.56
C PHE A 241 0.17 24.24 5.14
N GLN A 242 -0.44 23.55 4.21
CA GLN A 242 -0.61 24.06 2.85
C GLN A 242 -1.48 25.32 2.83
N PHE A 243 -2.54 25.37 3.61
CA PHE A 243 -3.38 26.55 3.78
C PHE A 243 -2.59 27.72 4.38
N LEU A 244 -1.79 27.48 5.42
CA LEU A 244 -0.95 28.50 6.05
C LEU A 244 0.13 29.05 5.11
N GLN A 245 0.72 28.21 4.25
CA GLN A 245 1.71 28.67 3.24
C GLN A 245 1.08 29.61 2.20
N ILE A 246 -0.19 29.41 1.84
CA ILE A 246 -0.89 30.31 0.90
C ILE A 246 -1.09 31.72 1.49
N TYR A 247 -1.18 31.83 2.83
CA TYR A 247 -1.36 33.12 3.50
C TYR A 247 -0.04 33.83 3.83
N GLN A 248 1.12 33.24 3.56
CA GLN A 248 2.44 33.85 3.79
C GLN A 248 3.03 34.54 2.53
N VAL A 249 2.31 34.48 1.42
CA VAL A 249 2.62 35.20 0.16
C VAL A 249 1.64 36.34 -0.01
#